data_d2d12b611c41d8e291b45d9ebc211352
#
_entry.id   d2d12b611c41d8e291b45d9ebc211352
#
_cell.length_a   1.000
_cell.length_b   1.000
_cell.length_c   1.000
_cell.angle_alpha   90.00
_cell.angle_beta   90.00
_cell.angle_gamma   90.00
#
_symmetry.space_group_name_H-M   'P 1'
#
loop_
_entity.id
_entity.type
_entity.pdbx_description
1 polymer ?
#
loop_
_entity_poly.entity_id
_entity_poly.type
_entity_poly.pdbx_seq_one_letter_code
_entity_poly.pdbx_strand_id
1 'polypeptide(L)' 'MTTLLVLTNLPDRANADRLADSLVERRLAACVNILAPCRSAYRWKGAVQHDEEHPMLIKTTAERYSALEAAIRAMHPY' A
#
# COMPACT_ATOMS: atom_id res chain seq x y z
N MET A 1 9.42 -17.71 11.49
CA MET A 1 8.68 -16.48 11.12
C MET A 1 8.74 -16.29 9.61
N THR A 2 7.62 -16.11 8.98
CA THR A 2 7.55 -15.88 7.54
C THR A 2 7.49 -14.39 7.26
N THR A 3 8.45 -13.89 6.50
CA THR A 3 8.47 -12.49 6.06
C THR A 3 7.69 -12.34 4.77
N LEU A 4 6.85 -11.32 4.71
CA LEU A 4 6.04 -11.00 3.53
C LEU A 4 6.40 -9.63 2.99
N LEU A 5 6.32 -9.49 1.66
CA LEU A 5 6.36 -8.22 0.98
C LEU A 5 4.97 -7.96 0.42
N VAL A 6 4.39 -6.80 0.78
CA VAL A 6 3.04 -6.43 0.32
C VAL A 6 3.16 -5.16 -0.51
N LEU A 7 2.62 -5.20 -1.71
CA LEU A 7 2.60 -4.05 -2.61
C LEU A 7 1.20 -3.46 -2.65
N THR A 8 1.10 -2.15 -2.45
CA THR A 8 -0.17 -1.44 -2.63
C THR A 8 0.11 -0.08 -3.27
N ASN A 9 -0.91 0.46 -3.92
CA ASN A 9 -0.82 1.76 -4.60
C ASN A 9 -1.76 2.76 -3.95
N LEU A 10 -1.29 3.99 -3.77
CA LEU A 10 -2.08 5.10 -3.25
C LEU A 10 -2.22 6.17 -4.33
N PRO A 11 -3.30 6.98 -4.29
CA PRO A 11 -3.53 7.98 -5.33
C PRO A 11 -2.61 9.19 -5.24
N ASP A 12 -2.02 9.45 -4.06
CA ASP A 12 -1.15 10.60 -3.88
C ASP A 12 -0.12 10.37 -2.76
N ARG A 13 0.87 11.26 -2.71
CA ARG A 13 1.97 11.17 -1.77
C ARG A 13 1.52 11.35 -0.33
N ALA A 14 0.59 12.25 -0.08
CA ALA A 14 0.13 12.53 1.28
C ALA A 14 -0.56 11.32 1.91
N ASN A 15 -1.40 10.61 1.15
CA ASN A 15 -2.02 9.38 1.61
C ASN A 15 -0.99 8.28 1.82
N ALA A 16 0.00 8.16 0.95
CA ALA A 16 1.06 7.18 1.09
C ALA A 16 1.87 7.43 2.37
N ASP A 17 2.25 8.67 2.62
CA ASP A 17 3.01 9.04 3.82
C ASP A 17 2.22 8.72 5.10
N ARG A 18 0.94 9.07 5.14
CA ARG A 18 0.09 8.80 6.31
C ARG A 18 -0.07 7.32 6.58
N LEU A 19 -0.31 6.55 5.54
CA LEU A 19 -0.46 5.10 5.69
C LEU A 19 0.84 4.46 6.16
N ALA A 20 1.97 4.84 5.56
CA ALA A 20 3.27 4.32 5.94
C ALA A 20 3.57 4.58 7.41
N ASP A 21 3.39 5.82 7.87
CA ASP A 21 3.63 6.19 9.25
C ASP A 21 2.74 5.40 10.21
N SER A 22 1.46 5.28 9.89
CA SER A 22 0.51 4.53 10.71
C SER A 22 0.88 3.06 10.84
N LEU A 23 1.24 2.43 9.73
CA LEU A 23 1.58 1.00 9.74
C LEU A 23 2.83 0.71 10.57
N VAL A 24 3.84 1.56 10.47
CA VAL A 24 5.08 1.37 11.23
C VAL A 24 4.85 1.69 12.70
N GLU A 25 4.16 2.78 13.01
CA GLU A 25 3.87 3.17 14.40
C GLU A 25 3.03 2.11 15.12
N ARG A 26 2.05 1.54 14.44
CA ARG A 26 1.20 0.48 15.00
C ARG A 26 1.86 -0.90 15.00
N ARG A 27 3.11 -0.97 14.55
CA ARG A 27 3.89 -2.22 14.47
C ARG A 27 3.26 -3.28 13.59
N LEU A 28 2.50 -2.86 12.59
CA LEU A 28 1.92 -3.76 11.58
C LEU A 28 2.90 -4.02 10.45
N ALA A 29 3.87 -3.13 10.27
CA ALA A 29 4.96 -3.29 9.32
C ALA A 29 6.28 -2.96 9.98
N ALA A 30 7.32 -3.69 9.61
CA ALA A 30 8.68 -3.39 10.07
C ALA A 30 9.26 -2.21 9.30
N CYS A 31 8.89 -2.08 8.04
CA CYS A 31 9.41 -1.05 7.16
C CYS A 31 8.44 -0.85 5.99
N VAL A 32 8.29 0.40 5.55
CA VAL A 32 7.54 0.72 4.36
C VAL A 32 8.42 1.56 3.45
N ASN A 33 8.58 1.13 2.20
CA ASN A 33 9.27 1.90 1.18
C ASN A 33 8.22 2.57 0.29
N ILE A 34 8.25 3.89 0.23
CA ILE A 34 7.40 4.65 -0.69
C ILE A 34 8.21 4.85 -1.96
N LEU A 35 7.74 4.27 -3.05
CA LEU A 35 8.48 4.27 -4.31
C LEU A 35 8.13 5.50 -5.14
N ALA A 36 8.91 5.71 -6.21
CA ALA A 36 8.62 6.79 -7.16
C ALA A 36 7.24 6.56 -7.78
N PRO A 37 6.52 7.64 -8.14
CA PRO A 37 5.24 7.49 -8.82
C PRO A 37 5.37 6.68 -10.09
N CYS A 38 4.34 5.90 -10.37
CA CYS A 38 4.29 5.08 -11.58
C CYS A 38 2.99 5.33 -12.33
N ARG A 39 2.98 4.94 -13.60
CA ARG A 39 1.78 4.99 -14.42
C ARG A 39 1.20 3.59 -14.49
N SER A 40 -0.05 3.44 -14.02
CA SER A 40 -0.75 2.16 -14.00
C SER A 40 -1.77 2.11 -15.12
N ALA A 41 -1.84 0.96 -15.80
CA ALA A 41 -2.85 0.69 -16.81
C ALA A 41 -3.77 -0.40 -16.29
N TYR A 42 -5.07 -0.19 -16.41
CA TYR A 42 -6.06 -1.15 -15.92
C TYR A 42 -7.34 -1.06 -16.75
N ARG A 43 -8.17 -2.09 -16.64
CA ARG A 43 -9.46 -2.10 -17.33
C ARG A 43 -10.55 -1.60 -16.39
N TRP A 44 -11.32 -0.65 -16.87
CA TRP A 44 -12.44 -0.11 -16.13
C TRP A 44 -13.59 0.15 -17.10
N LYS A 45 -14.76 -0.44 -16.82
CA LYS A 45 -15.97 -0.29 -17.65
C LYS A 45 -15.71 -0.56 -19.14
N GLY A 46 -14.97 -1.62 -19.42
CA GLY A 46 -14.71 -2.06 -20.79
C GLY A 46 -13.63 -1.29 -21.55
N ALA A 47 -12.97 -0.33 -20.89
CA ALA A 47 -11.92 0.47 -21.52
C ALA A 47 -10.63 0.41 -20.73
N VAL A 48 -9.50 0.59 -21.41
CA VAL A 48 -8.20 0.69 -20.76
C VAL A 48 -8.02 2.11 -20.23
N GLN A 49 -7.74 2.23 -18.94
CA GLN A 49 -7.52 3.49 -18.25
C GLN A 49 -6.08 3.57 -17.78
N HIS A 50 -5.58 4.79 -17.59
CA HIS A 50 -4.24 5.03 -17.06
C HIS A 50 -4.33 6.05 -15.94
N ASP A 51 -3.65 5.76 -14.82
CA ASP A 51 -3.55 6.69 -13.70
C ASP A 51 -2.14 6.73 -13.18
N GLU A 52 -1.76 7.86 -12.61
CA GLU A 52 -0.55 7.95 -11.82
C GLU A 52 -0.82 7.44 -10.43
N GLU A 53 0.06 6.58 -9.94
CA GLU A 53 -0.08 6.00 -8.61
C GLU A 53 1.21 6.10 -7.83
N HIS A 54 1.08 6.03 -6.49
CA HIS A 54 2.22 6.09 -5.57
C HIS A 54 2.36 4.74 -4.88
N PRO A 55 3.22 3.86 -5.42
CA PRO A 55 3.34 2.51 -4.88
C PRO A 55 4.11 2.48 -3.58
N MET A 56 3.73 1.55 -2.71
CA MET A 56 4.43 1.28 -1.46
C MET A 56 4.76 -0.20 -1.37
N LEU A 57 5.98 -0.49 -0.93
CA LEU A 57 6.40 -1.85 -0.62
C LEU A 57 6.48 -1.99 0.89
N ILE A 58 5.68 -2.89 1.44
CA ILE A 58 5.53 -3.06 2.88
C ILE A 58 6.17 -4.37 3.30
N LYS A 59 7.07 -4.29 4.28
CA LYS A 59 7.74 -5.48 4.83
C LYS A 59 7.08 -5.82 6.16
N THR A 60 6.50 -7.03 6.24
CA THR A 60 5.78 -7.48 7.42
C THR A 60 5.97 -8.99 7.61
N THR A 61 5.17 -9.60 8.48
CA THR A 61 5.20 -11.04 8.72
C THR A 61 3.83 -11.64 8.48
N ALA A 62 3.80 -12.95 8.27
CA ALA A 62 2.53 -13.66 8.07
C ALA A 62 1.60 -13.48 9.27
N GLU A 63 2.14 -13.44 10.48
CA GLU A 63 1.35 -13.30 11.71
C GLU A 63 0.64 -11.95 11.78
N ARG A 64 1.21 -10.92 11.16
CA ARG A 64 0.64 -9.56 11.21
C ARG A 64 -0.21 -9.22 9.99
N TYR A 65 -0.24 -10.09 8.99
CA TYR A 65 -0.86 -9.78 7.70
C TYR A 65 -2.33 -9.42 7.81
N SER A 66 -3.12 -10.17 8.58
CA SER A 66 -4.56 -9.88 8.70
C SER A 66 -4.83 -8.49 9.27
N ALA A 67 -4.08 -8.11 10.32
CA ALA A 67 -4.21 -6.78 10.90
C ALA A 67 -3.71 -5.69 9.96
N LEU A 68 -2.63 -5.97 9.21
CA LEU A 68 -2.11 -5.06 8.20
C LEU A 68 -3.16 -4.82 7.11
N GLU A 69 -3.74 -5.89 6.57
CA GLU A 69 -4.76 -5.78 5.52
C GLU A 69 -5.95 -4.96 5.99
N ALA A 70 -6.43 -5.21 7.22
CA ALA A 70 -7.54 -4.44 7.78
C ALA A 70 -7.20 -2.95 7.90
N ALA A 71 -5.98 -2.63 8.33
CA ALA A 71 -5.54 -1.23 8.45
C ALA A 71 -5.44 -0.56 7.06
N ILE A 72 -4.93 -1.27 6.08
CA ILE A 72 -4.85 -0.74 4.71
C ILE A 72 -6.24 -0.46 4.17
N ARG A 73 -7.18 -1.42 4.32
CA ARG A 73 -8.57 -1.23 3.83
C ARG A 73 -9.25 -0.05 4.50
N ALA A 74 -8.98 0.19 5.79
CA ALA A 74 -9.59 1.29 6.53
C ALA A 74 -9.07 2.66 6.07
N MET A 75 -7.83 2.74 5.59
CA MET A 75 -7.17 3.99 5.21
C MET A 75 -7.04 4.18 3.70
N HIS A 76 -7.20 3.12 2.92
CA HIS A 76 -7.04 3.18 1.47
C HIS A 76 -8.27 3.84 0.85
N PRO A 77 -8.09 4.87 0.00
CA PRO A 77 -9.23 5.62 -0.53
C PRO A 77 -10.00 4.90 -1.65
N TYR A 78 -9.53 3.77 -2.14
CA TYR A 78 -10.26 2.99 -3.15
C TYR A 78 -10.08 1.49 -3.03
#